data_a420ccd7f51fc6b8ce65eb9b66359b1f
#
_entry.id   a420ccd7f51fc6b8ce65eb9b66359b1f
#
_cell.length_a   1.000
_cell.length_b   1.000
_cell.length_c   1.000
_cell.angle_alpha   90.00
_cell.angle_beta   90.00
_cell.angle_gamma   90.00
#
_symmetry.space_group_name_H-M   'P 1'
#
loop_
_entity.id
_entity.type
_entity.pdbx_description
1 polymer ?
#
loop_
_entity_poly.entity_id
_entity_poly.type
_entity_poly.pdbx_seq_one_letter_code
_entity_poly.pdbx_strand_id
1 'polypeptide(L)'
;MIRENGLLEKCREQCIRKEMFMPDQTAVNTFATRVNLCGRKFNDQRRLHDNTVFQHFTTTFRVFPVIRTVSVKPWEIDKMHNILGLHEYDELLDSYNREHEEYMAVSRIPVFFSINEQYAPYLAVCLKSLAVHVACDERYRIIVMCDNVKNITMIQLRNVIKDYENIDIEFVDIRKKMYEYSESFGQTVTDRQENRLYSGEFTLTIYFRLFIAELFPELNKAVYIDSDTVINDDIAKLYSVDMGDAMFGAVRDTFAGKNTILAHYIENVVGIERDEYVNSGVLLMNLDKIRQAHLADRFLKLMAEYHFDSVAPDQDYINAMCAKEIYFLDKEWNVMPNKGGEYIARPKLIHYNLFDKPWHYSEIPYEEYFWQYAAESGFYPLLIKQRKQYGDNEKKADRENLKKLLARAENIADGDRVKFSDVVGSRFVVDSGFVKDSSDAAK
;
A
#
# COMPACT_ATOMS: atom_id res chain seq x y z
N MET A 1 -11.44 39.42 -4.98
CA MET A 1 -12.83 39.00 -5.30
C MET A 1 -13.18 37.61 -4.76
N ILE A 2 -12.48 36.52 -5.13
CA ILE A 2 -12.81 35.18 -4.59
C ILE A 2 -12.57 35.11 -3.08
N ARG A 3 -11.46 35.67 -2.57
CA ARG A 3 -11.15 35.70 -1.13
C ARG A 3 -12.00 36.70 -0.33
N GLU A 4 -12.31 37.84 -0.93
CA GLU A 4 -13.01 38.95 -0.23
C GLU A 4 -14.49 38.69 0.02
N ASN A 5 -15.13 37.86 -0.80
CA ASN A 5 -16.59 37.60 -0.72
C ASN A 5 -16.97 36.23 -0.16
N GLY A 6 -15.99 35.46 0.35
CA GLY A 6 -16.22 34.12 0.85
C GLY A 6 -16.82 33.18 -0.20
N LEU A 7 -16.55 33.42 -1.51
CA LEU A 7 -17.14 32.67 -2.60
C LEU A 7 -16.78 31.18 -2.52
N LEU A 8 -15.53 30.88 -2.16
CA LEU A 8 -15.05 29.50 -2.03
C LEU A 8 -15.82 28.72 -0.95
N GLU A 9 -16.05 29.37 0.21
CA GLU A 9 -16.83 28.78 1.31
C GLU A 9 -18.26 28.50 0.88
N LYS A 10 -18.92 29.47 0.25
CA LYS A 10 -20.30 29.33 -0.26
C LYS A 10 -20.42 28.22 -1.30
N CYS A 11 -19.48 28.14 -2.22
CA CYS A 11 -19.44 27.05 -3.21
C CYS A 11 -19.27 25.69 -2.54
N ARG A 12 -18.36 25.59 -1.57
CA ARG A 12 -18.09 24.36 -0.81
C ARG A 12 -19.32 23.89 -0.04
N GLU A 13 -19.99 24.79 0.70
CA GLU A 13 -21.23 24.47 1.42
C GLU A 13 -22.32 23.98 0.48
N GLN A 14 -22.46 24.61 -0.68
CA GLN A 14 -23.47 24.22 -1.67
C GLN A 14 -23.20 22.84 -2.26
N CYS A 15 -21.93 22.53 -2.57
CA CYS A 15 -21.52 21.21 -3.07
C CYS A 15 -21.75 20.08 -2.05
N ILE A 16 -21.64 20.38 -0.77
CA ILE A 16 -21.90 19.40 0.31
C ILE A 16 -23.40 19.13 0.49
N ARG A 17 -24.25 20.13 0.26
CA ARG A 17 -25.69 20.08 0.59
C ARG A 17 -26.59 19.52 -0.51
N LYS A 18 -26.14 19.48 -1.76
CA LYS A 18 -26.97 19.09 -2.90
C LYS A 18 -26.20 18.23 -3.89
N GLU A 19 -26.85 17.16 -4.36
CA GLU A 19 -26.42 16.50 -5.59
C GLU A 19 -26.61 17.44 -6.78
N MET A 20 -25.54 17.76 -7.47
CA MET A 20 -25.55 18.67 -8.61
C MET A 20 -24.92 18.01 -9.83
N PHE A 21 -25.51 18.23 -10.98
CA PHE A 21 -24.84 17.94 -12.25
C PHE A 21 -23.75 18.99 -12.47
N MET A 22 -22.49 18.61 -12.57
CA MET A 22 -21.33 19.51 -12.59
C MET A 22 -21.30 20.47 -11.38
N PRO A 23 -21.05 19.96 -10.17
CA PRO A 23 -21.24 20.71 -8.92
C PRO A 23 -20.37 21.96 -8.80
N ASP A 24 -19.13 21.94 -9.28
CA ASP A 24 -18.19 23.04 -9.29
C ASP A 24 -18.68 24.21 -10.18
N GLN A 25 -19.04 23.94 -11.43
CA GLN A 25 -19.54 24.94 -12.37
C GLN A 25 -20.88 25.54 -11.90
N THR A 26 -21.80 24.69 -11.42
CA THR A 26 -23.09 25.12 -10.93
C THR A 26 -22.94 26.02 -9.69
N ALA A 27 -22.08 25.66 -8.75
CA ALA A 27 -21.84 26.45 -7.56
C ALA A 27 -21.22 27.81 -7.90
N VAL A 28 -20.20 27.85 -8.77
CA VAL A 28 -19.58 29.12 -9.19
C VAL A 28 -20.59 30.03 -9.90
N ASN A 29 -21.38 29.50 -10.83
CA ASN A 29 -22.37 30.29 -11.57
C ASN A 29 -23.49 30.79 -10.66
N THR A 30 -23.83 30.08 -9.56
CA THR A 30 -24.87 30.47 -8.61
C THR A 30 -24.44 31.67 -7.76
N PHE A 31 -23.16 31.72 -7.35
CA PHE A 31 -22.72 32.72 -6.38
C PHE A 31 -21.83 33.82 -6.96
N ALA A 32 -21.34 33.68 -8.18
CA ALA A 32 -20.53 34.70 -8.81
C ALA A 32 -21.38 35.92 -9.22
N THR A 33 -21.12 37.07 -8.62
CA THR A 33 -21.83 38.35 -8.93
C THR A 33 -21.27 39.06 -10.16
N ARG A 34 -20.03 38.75 -10.54
CA ARG A 34 -19.35 39.24 -11.76
C ARG A 34 -18.54 38.14 -12.40
N VAL A 35 -18.78 37.90 -13.68
CA VAL A 35 -18.04 36.94 -14.49
C VAL A 35 -17.46 37.68 -15.69
N ASN A 36 -16.14 37.73 -15.82
CA ASN A 36 -15.47 38.14 -17.04
C ASN A 36 -15.27 36.92 -17.91
N LEU A 37 -15.86 36.92 -19.09
CA LEU A 37 -15.71 35.84 -20.05
C LEU A 37 -14.33 35.90 -20.70
N CYS A 38 -13.56 34.84 -20.53
CA CYS A 38 -12.32 34.65 -21.28
C CYS A 38 -12.63 34.26 -22.72
N GLY A 39 -11.77 34.70 -23.65
CA GLY A 39 -11.87 34.25 -25.04
C GLY A 39 -11.70 32.75 -25.18
N ARG A 40 -12.25 32.15 -26.28
CA ARG A 40 -12.23 30.70 -26.54
C ARG A 40 -10.86 30.03 -26.33
N LYS A 41 -9.77 30.70 -26.71
CA LYS A 41 -8.40 30.18 -26.56
C LYS A 41 -8.01 29.74 -25.13
N PHE A 42 -8.72 30.22 -24.10
CA PHE A 42 -8.46 29.88 -22.70
C PHE A 42 -9.37 28.76 -22.16
N ASN A 43 -10.26 28.22 -22.98
CA ASN A 43 -11.06 27.04 -22.67
C ASN A 43 -11.64 26.49 -23.99
N ASP A 44 -10.73 26.03 -24.86
CA ASP A 44 -11.15 25.45 -26.13
C ASP A 44 -11.64 24.03 -25.89
N GLN A 45 -12.88 23.74 -26.29
CA GLN A 45 -13.55 22.47 -25.96
C GLN A 45 -13.80 21.58 -27.18
N ARG A 46 -13.53 22.07 -28.39
CA ARG A 46 -13.94 21.38 -29.62
C ARG A 46 -12.78 20.98 -30.51
N ARG A 47 -11.86 21.85 -30.71
CA ARG A 47 -10.69 21.67 -31.59
C ARG A 47 -9.50 22.42 -31.05
N LEU A 48 -8.32 21.90 -31.34
CA LEU A 48 -7.08 22.65 -31.19
C LEU A 48 -7.00 23.71 -32.33
N HIS A 49 -6.64 24.93 -31.96
CA HIS A 49 -6.44 26.04 -32.88
C HIS A 49 -5.05 26.63 -32.60
N ASP A 50 -4.46 27.28 -33.61
CA ASP A 50 -3.10 27.85 -33.52
C ASP A 50 -2.89 28.80 -32.32
N ASN A 51 -3.95 29.39 -31.81
CA ASN A 51 -3.96 30.29 -30.68
C ASN A 51 -4.59 29.73 -29.40
N THR A 52 -4.81 28.41 -29.34
CA THR A 52 -5.32 27.75 -28.13
C THR A 52 -4.28 27.82 -27.03
N VAL A 53 -4.68 28.31 -25.84
CA VAL A 53 -3.83 28.38 -24.64
C VAL A 53 -4.17 27.23 -23.71
N PHE A 54 -5.46 26.91 -23.56
CA PHE A 54 -5.95 25.77 -22.77
C PHE A 54 -6.95 24.97 -23.57
N GLN A 55 -6.68 23.67 -23.73
CA GLN A 55 -7.61 22.70 -24.32
C GLN A 55 -8.35 21.95 -23.22
N HIS A 56 -9.68 21.98 -23.28
CA HIS A 56 -10.53 21.29 -22.30
C HIS A 56 -11.26 20.12 -22.96
N PHE A 57 -10.87 18.90 -22.64
CA PHE A 57 -11.48 17.68 -23.18
C PHE A 57 -12.76 17.34 -22.43
N THR A 58 -13.89 17.78 -23.01
CA THR A 58 -15.24 17.55 -22.45
C THR A 58 -15.91 16.36 -23.11
N THR A 59 -17.00 15.89 -22.49
CA THR A 59 -17.88 14.89 -23.10
C THR A 59 -18.54 15.46 -24.36
N THR A 60 -18.44 14.75 -25.47
CA THR A 60 -19.02 15.15 -26.75
C THR A 60 -20.29 14.34 -27.03
N PHE A 61 -21.33 15.05 -27.54
CA PHE A 61 -22.57 14.42 -28.00
C PHE A 61 -22.50 14.20 -29.52
N ARG A 62 -22.69 12.97 -30.00
CA ARG A 62 -22.83 12.66 -31.42
C ARG A 62 -24.24 12.19 -31.71
N VAL A 63 -24.81 12.71 -32.78
CA VAL A 63 -26.14 12.38 -33.27
C VAL A 63 -25.99 11.66 -34.61
N PHE A 64 -25.99 10.32 -34.62
CA PHE A 64 -26.11 9.52 -35.83
C PHE A 64 -26.10 8.02 -35.54
N PRO A 65 -27.07 7.27 -35.97
CA PRO A 65 -28.53 7.47 -36.07
C PRO A 65 -29.19 7.56 -34.68
N VAL A 66 -28.41 7.43 -33.61
CA VAL A 66 -28.82 7.51 -32.21
C VAL A 66 -27.90 8.49 -31.50
N ILE A 67 -28.44 9.30 -30.59
CA ILE A 67 -27.66 10.20 -29.75
C ILE A 67 -26.70 9.35 -28.86
N ARG A 68 -25.42 9.45 -29.10
CA ARG A 68 -24.38 8.83 -28.27
C ARG A 68 -23.56 9.90 -27.57
N THR A 69 -23.39 9.73 -26.27
CA THR A 69 -22.36 10.46 -25.48
C THR A 69 -21.03 9.76 -25.65
N VAL A 70 -20.04 10.49 -26.11
CA VAL A 70 -18.66 9.98 -26.21
C VAL A 70 -17.77 10.86 -25.38
N SER A 71 -17.15 10.28 -24.36
CA SER A 71 -16.09 10.92 -23.58
C SER A 71 -14.78 10.25 -23.97
N VAL A 72 -13.94 10.97 -24.72
CA VAL A 72 -12.63 10.49 -25.15
C VAL A 72 -11.58 11.49 -24.67
N LYS A 73 -10.53 10.98 -24.08
CA LYS A 73 -9.40 11.79 -23.61
C LYS A 73 -8.22 11.67 -24.57
N PRO A 74 -7.30 12.66 -24.60
CA PRO A 74 -6.19 12.67 -25.56
C PRO A 74 -5.31 11.42 -25.49
N TRP A 75 -5.11 10.86 -24.29
CA TRP A 75 -4.34 9.63 -24.09
C TRP A 75 -5.03 8.35 -24.51
N GLU A 76 -6.30 8.40 -24.92
CA GLU A 76 -7.04 7.29 -25.52
C GLU A 76 -6.94 7.37 -27.06
N ILE A 77 -5.71 7.27 -27.62
CA ILE A 77 -5.39 7.49 -29.04
C ILE A 77 -6.31 6.69 -29.96
N ASP A 78 -6.45 5.39 -29.72
CA ASP A 78 -7.30 4.52 -30.53
C ASP A 78 -8.75 5.00 -30.58
N LYS A 79 -9.28 5.54 -29.49
CA LYS A 79 -10.62 6.11 -29.45
C LYS A 79 -10.67 7.48 -30.12
N MET A 80 -9.64 8.31 -29.99
CA MET A 80 -9.53 9.57 -30.67
C MET A 80 -9.55 9.38 -32.18
N HIS A 81 -8.75 8.45 -32.70
CA HIS A 81 -8.68 8.13 -34.13
C HIS A 81 -9.94 7.40 -34.62
N ASN A 82 -10.31 6.28 -33.98
CA ASN A 82 -11.33 5.38 -34.50
C ASN A 82 -12.78 5.85 -34.23
N ILE A 83 -13.03 6.59 -33.13
CA ILE A 83 -14.36 7.06 -32.77
C ILE A 83 -14.58 8.50 -33.20
N LEU A 84 -13.60 9.38 -32.98
CA LEU A 84 -13.72 10.80 -33.24
C LEU A 84 -13.14 11.20 -34.61
N GLY A 85 -12.22 10.41 -35.18
CA GLY A 85 -11.51 10.72 -36.41
C GLY A 85 -10.64 11.96 -36.27
N LEU A 86 -10.06 12.20 -35.10
CA LEU A 86 -9.22 13.35 -34.79
C LEU A 86 -7.77 12.93 -34.74
N HIS A 87 -6.91 13.61 -35.49
CA HIS A 87 -5.46 13.44 -35.56
C HIS A 87 -4.71 14.72 -35.15
N GLU A 88 -5.44 15.81 -34.94
CA GLU A 88 -4.85 17.12 -34.58
C GLU A 88 -4.15 17.16 -33.21
N TYR A 89 -4.28 16.08 -32.44
CA TYR A 89 -3.64 15.96 -31.10
C TYR A 89 -2.40 15.06 -31.12
N ASP A 90 -2.03 14.48 -32.27
CA ASP A 90 -0.94 13.48 -32.34
C ASP A 90 0.39 14.08 -31.90
N GLU A 91 0.75 15.29 -32.33
CA GLU A 91 1.98 15.98 -31.88
C GLU A 91 1.98 16.26 -30.37
N LEU A 92 0.81 16.61 -29.81
CA LEU A 92 0.67 16.85 -28.37
C LEU A 92 0.86 15.54 -27.58
N LEU A 93 0.32 14.45 -28.13
CA LEU A 93 0.45 13.12 -27.57
C LEU A 93 1.88 12.60 -27.64
N ASP A 94 2.57 12.83 -28.75
CA ASP A 94 3.99 12.46 -28.91
C ASP A 94 4.86 13.23 -27.93
N SER A 95 4.59 14.52 -27.71
CA SER A 95 5.26 15.32 -26.67
C SER A 95 4.98 14.78 -25.27
N TYR A 96 3.70 14.50 -24.97
CA TYR A 96 3.33 13.95 -23.66
C TYR A 96 3.96 12.57 -23.42
N ASN A 97 3.93 11.68 -24.42
CA ASN A 97 4.51 10.35 -24.30
C ASN A 97 6.03 10.43 -24.10
N ARG A 98 6.71 11.31 -24.82
CA ARG A 98 8.16 11.53 -24.66
C ARG A 98 8.51 12.04 -23.26
N GLU A 99 7.81 13.08 -22.79
CA GLU A 99 7.99 13.59 -21.43
C GLU A 99 7.65 12.52 -20.37
N HIS A 100 6.61 11.71 -20.64
CA HIS A 100 6.27 10.60 -19.77
C HIS A 100 7.34 9.51 -19.77
N GLU A 101 7.89 9.14 -20.92
CA GLU A 101 9.00 8.19 -21.02
C GLU A 101 10.25 8.71 -20.32
N GLU A 102 10.60 9.99 -20.51
CA GLU A 102 11.69 10.64 -19.79
C GLU A 102 11.45 10.64 -18.28
N TYR A 103 10.23 10.96 -17.84
CA TYR A 103 9.82 10.91 -16.45
C TYR A 103 9.92 9.49 -15.87
N MET A 104 9.49 8.48 -16.62
CA MET A 104 9.57 7.07 -16.22
C MET A 104 11.00 6.52 -16.27
N ALA A 105 11.88 7.07 -17.12
CA ALA A 105 13.29 6.68 -17.21
C ALA A 105 14.12 7.13 -16.00
N VAL A 106 13.67 8.15 -15.25
CA VAL A 106 14.33 8.54 -13.99
C VAL A 106 14.14 7.44 -12.97
N SER A 107 15.25 6.82 -12.55
CA SER A 107 15.23 5.82 -11.48
C SER A 107 14.58 6.40 -10.22
N ARG A 108 13.55 5.71 -9.71
CA ARG A 108 12.87 6.06 -8.48
C ARG A 108 12.91 4.89 -7.52
N ILE A 109 13.04 5.17 -6.24
CA ILE A 109 12.97 4.16 -5.19
C ILE A 109 11.49 3.89 -4.89
N PRO A 110 10.95 2.71 -5.28
CA PRO A 110 9.56 2.38 -4.99
C PRO A 110 9.40 1.96 -3.53
N VAL A 111 8.50 2.66 -2.82
CA VAL A 111 8.17 2.38 -1.42
C VAL A 111 6.67 2.12 -1.31
N PHE A 112 6.32 0.93 -0.88
CA PHE A 112 4.94 0.47 -0.75
C PHE A 112 4.43 0.54 0.69
N PHE A 113 3.19 0.96 0.83
CA PHE A 113 2.41 0.91 2.06
C PHE A 113 1.05 0.27 1.79
N SER A 114 0.46 -0.37 2.81
CA SER A 114 -0.92 -0.87 2.75
C SER A 114 -1.75 -0.23 3.85
N ILE A 115 -2.90 0.36 3.50
CA ILE A 115 -3.79 0.99 4.47
C ILE A 115 -5.27 0.76 4.16
N ASN A 116 -6.07 0.82 5.23
CA ASN A 116 -7.48 1.21 5.20
C ASN A 116 -7.64 2.62 5.78
N GLU A 117 -8.88 3.11 5.84
CA GLU A 117 -9.19 4.46 6.39
C GLU A 117 -8.68 4.65 7.82
N GLN A 118 -8.70 3.60 8.65
CA GLN A 118 -8.32 3.67 10.07
C GLN A 118 -6.81 3.86 10.26
N TYR A 119 -6.01 3.32 9.33
CA TYR A 119 -4.54 3.39 9.39
C TYR A 119 -3.95 4.68 8.78
N ALA A 120 -4.76 5.48 8.10
CA ALA A 120 -4.30 6.72 7.48
C ALA A 120 -3.59 7.71 8.43
N PRO A 121 -4.03 7.91 9.70
CA PRO A 121 -3.31 8.78 10.63
C PRO A 121 -1.89 8.32 10.97
N TYR A 122 -1.67 7.00 11.02
CA TYR A 122 -0.35 6.41 11.32
C TYR A 122 0.55 6.51 10.10
N LEU A 123 0.00 6.20 8.90
CA LEU A 123 0.72 6.45 7.65
C LEU A 123 1.14 7.91 7.50
N ALA A 124 0.31 8.88 7.92
CA ALA A 124 0.69 10.29 7.88
C ALA A 124 1.93 10.59 8.72
N VAL A 125 2.07 9.97 9.88
CA VAL A 125 3.28 10.08 10.73
C VAL A 125 4.47 9.41 10.06
N CYS A 126 4.28 8.23 9.50
CA CYS A 126 5.31 7.51 8.77
C CYS A 126 5.79 8.31 7.54
N LEU A 127 4.87 8.85 6.72
CA LEU A 127 5.20 9.69 5.56
C LEU A 127 5.97 10.95 5.97
N LYS A 128 5.58 11.59 7.08
CA LYS A 128 6.32 12.76 7.57
C LYS A 128 7.74 12.38 7.99
N SER A 129 7.91 11.28 8.71
CA SER A 129 9.22 10.79 9.11
C SER A 129 10.09 10.41 7.92
N LEU A 130 9.53 9.72 6.91
CA LEU A 130 10.22 9.41 5.67
C LEU A 130 10.69 10.69 4.97
N ALA A 131 9.79 11.64 4.76
CA ALA A 131 10.05 12.84 4.00
C ALA A 131 11.18 13.72 4.60
N VAL A 132 11.35 13.70 5.91
CA VAL A 132 12.43 14.44 6.60
C VAL A 132 13.80 13.79 6.36
N HIS A 133 13.86 12.50 6.05
CA HIS A 133 15.10 11.73 5.93
C HIS A 133 15.50 11.37 4.50
N VAL A 134 14.72 11.75 3.49
CA VAL A 134 15.07 11.49 2.09
C VAL A 134 16.29 12.30 1.65
N ALA A 135 17.20 11.67 0.92
CA ALA A 135 18.31 12.36 0.28
C ALA A 135 17.79 13.25 -0.87
N CYS A 136 18.39 14.42 -1.03
CA CYS A 136 17.94 15.40 -2.04
C CYS A 136 18.30 15.01 -3.49
N ASP A 137 19.25 14.11 -3.67
CA ASP A 137 19.73 13.59 -4.96
C ASP A 137 19.02 12.28 -5.39
N GLU A 138 18.20 11.70 -4.50
CA GLU A 138 17.38 10.52 -4.80
C GLU A 138 15.93 10.91 -5.06
N ARG A 139 15.21 10.06 -5.80
CA ARG A 139 13.78 10.23 -6.07
C ARG A 139 13.00 9.04 -5.55
N TYR A 140 11.85 9.31 -4.95
CA TYR A 140 11.02 8.29 -4.28
C TYR A 140 9.64 8.22 -4.92
N ARG A 141 9.20 7.01 -5.22
CA ARG A 141 7.84 6.71 -5.67
C ARG A 141 7.11 5.99 -4.55
N ILE A 142 6.27 6.71 -3.82
CA ILE A 142 5.45 6.15 -2.75
C ILE A 142 4.16 5.62 -3.34
N ILE A 143 3.89 4.33 -3.16
CA ILE A 143 2.71 3.64 -3.64
C ILE A 143 1.89 3.17 -2.44
N VAL A 144 0.75 3.80 -2.23
CA VAL A 144 -0.15 3.46 -1.13
C VAL A 144 -1.27 2.56 -1.64
N MET A 145 -1.21 1.29 -1.28
CA MET A 145 -2.23 0.30 -1.59
C MET A 145 -3.41 0.47 -0.64
N CYS A 146 -4.56 0.84 -1.19
CA CYS A 146 -5.71 1.26 -0.41
C CYS A 146 -6.82 0.22 -0.38
N ASP A 147 -7.42 0.04 0.81
CA ASP A 147 -8.71 -0.61 1.01
C ASP A 147 -9.72 0.41 1.54
N ASN A 148 -10.58 0.92 0.65
CA ASN A 148 -11.68 1.82 1.00
C ASN A 148 -11.26 3.12 1.73
N VAL A 149 -10.19 3.76 1.26
CA VAL A 149 -9.71 5.05 1.77
C VAL A 149 -10.46 6.20 1.07
N LYS A 150 -10.94 7.17 1.84
CA LYS A 150 -11.68 8.31 1.30
C LYS A 150 -10.78 9.28 0.54
N ASN A 151 -11.31 9.90 -0.51
CA ASN A 151 -10.58 10.90 -1.30
C ASN A 151 -10.04 12.06 -0.45
N ILE A 152 -10.81 12.52 0.55
CA ILE A 152 -10.36 13.60 1.44
C ILE A 152 -9.14 13.17 2.26
N THR A 153 -9.11 11.94 2.71
CA THR A 153 -7.99 11.36 3.46
C THR A 153 -6.74 11.24 2.57
N MET A 154 -6.90 10.80 1.31
CA MET A 154 -5.81 10.77 0.33
C MET A 154 -5.22 12.16 0.07
N ILE A 155 -6.08 13.21 0.00
CA ILE A 155 -5.63 14.60 -0.13
C ILE A 155 -4.85 15.03 1.11
N GLN A 156 -5.32 14.68 2.31
CA GLN A 156 -4.61 14.99 3.55
C GLN A 156 -3.23 14.32 3.59
N LEU A 157 -3.13 13.06 3.19
CA LEU A 157 -1.86 12.34 3.11
C LEU A 157 -0.90 12.98 2.09
N ARG A 158 -1.38 13.37 0.89
CA ARG A 158 -0.56 14.13 -0.07
C ARG A 158 -0.01 15.43 0.52
N ASN A 159 -0.81 16.12 1.31
CA ASN A 159 -0.40 17.39 1.93
C ASN A 159 0.72 17.23 2.95
N VAL A 160 0.93 16.05 3.53
CA VAL A 160 2.02 15.77 4.48
C VAL A 160 3.39 15.95 3.82
N ILE A 161 3.49 15.59 2.54
CA ILE A 161 4.77 15.54 1.80
C ILE A 161 4.84 16.55 0.65
N LYS A 162 3.87 17.45 0.52
CA LYS A 162 3.74 18.38 -0.62
C LYS A 162 4.94 19.31 -0.85
N ASP A 163 5.73 19.56 0.19
CA ASP A 163 6.89 20.45 0.14
C ASP A 163 8.20 19.73 -0.26
N TYR A 164 8.12 18.43 -0.58
CA TYR A 164 9.24 17.57 -0.97
C TYR A 164 9.11 17.19 -2.45
N GLU A 165 9.82 17.92 -3.32
CA GLU A 165 9.73 17.79 -4.78
C GLU A 165 10.29 16.47 -5.33
N ASN A 166 11.07 15.76 -4.54
CA ASN A 166 11.66 14.48 -4.89
C ASN A 166 10.85 13.26 -4.43
N ILE A 167 9.63 13.48 -3.93
CA ILE A 167 8.72 12.43 -3.49
C ILE A 167 7.42 12.48 -4.30
N ASP A 168 7.18 11.45 -5.10
CA ASP A 168 5.90 11.23 -5.76
C ASP A 168 5.04 10.28 -4.90
N ILE A 169 3.75 10.55 -4.75
CA ILE A 169 2.82 9.66 -4.04
C ILE A 169 1.59 9.36 -4.88
N GLU A 170 1.28 8.08 -5.02
CA GLU A 170 0.08 7.58 -5.67
C GLU A 170 -0.72 6.66 -4.74
N PHE A 171 -2.04 6.65 -4.94
CA PHE A 171 -2.97 5.80 -4.19
C PHE A 171 -3.64 4.83 -5.15
N VAL A 172 -3.53 3.54 -4.87
CA VAL A 172 -4.02 2.47 -5.73
C VAL A 172 -5.06 1.64 -4.99
N ASP A 173 -6.30 1.60 -5.47
CA ASP A 173 -7.31 0.67 -4.95
C ASP A 173 -6.96 -0.74 -5.44
N ILE A 174 -6.41 -1.54 -4.54
CA ILE A 174 -5.92 -2.88 -4.86
C ILE A 174 -7.03 -3.93 -4.87
N ARG A 175 -8.17 -3.69 -4.23
CA ARG A 175 -9.25 -4.69 -4.13
C ARG A 175 -9.72 -5.21 -5.49
N LYS A 176 -9.93 -4.27 -6.42
CA LYS A 176 -10.37 -4.64 -7.77
C LYS A 176 -9.32 -5.48 -8.50
N LYS A 177 -8.06 -5.04 -8.44
CA LYS A 177 -6.93 -5.76 -9.06
C LYS A 177 -6.73 -7.14 -8.43
N MET A 178 -6.81 -7.25 -7.12
CA MET A 178 -6.72 -8.54 -6.43
C MET A 178 -7.90 -9.46 -6.74
N TYR A 179 -9.10 -8.91 -6.86
CA TYR A 179 -10.28 -9.67 -7.25
C TYR A 179 -10.12 -10.22 -8.68
N GLU A 180 -9.77 -9.37 -9.64
CA GLU A 180 -9.51 -9.77 -11.03
C GLU A 180 -8.40 -10.82 -11.13
N TYR A 181 -7.33 -10.68 -10.34
CA TYR A 181 -6.24 -11.64 -10.28
C TYR A 181 -6.70 -12.98 -9.70
N SER A 182 -7.42 -12.98 -8.57
CA SER A 182 -7.91 -14.20 -7.93
C SER A 182 -8.97 -14.94 -8.77
N GLU A 183 -9.84 -14.22 -9.49
CA GLU A 183 -10.80 -14.84 -10.40
C GLU A 183 -10.13 -15.58 -11.56
N SER A 184 -8.99 -15.08 -12.05
CA SER A 184 -8.25 -15.75 -13.12
C SER A 184 -7.74 -17.14 -12.73
N PHE A 185 -7.62 -17.42 -11.42
CA PHE A 185 -7.27 -18.73 -10.85
C PHE A 185 -8.47 -19.55 -10.37
N GLY A 186 -9.71 -19.07 -10.59
CA GLY A 186 -10.93 -19.73 -10.13
C GLY A 186 -11.08 -19.77 -8.60
N GLN A 187 -10.41 -18.88 -7.89
CA GLN A 187 -10.39 -18.82 -6.44
C GLN A 187 -10.83 -17.43 -5.94
N THR A 188 -11.65 -17.41 -4.92
CA THR A 188 -12.11 -16.16 -4.33
C THR A 188 -11.39 -15.94 -3.00
N VAL A 189 -10.59 -14.86 -2.90
CA VAL A 189 -9.96 -14.41 -1.63
C VAL A 189 -11.03 -13.82 -0.70
N THR A 190 -12.16 -14.50 -0.58
CA THR A 190 -13.33 -13.99 0.16
C THR A 190 -13.55 -14.63 1.52
N ASP A 191 -12.69 -15.57 1.95
CA ASP A 191 -12.92 -16.23 3.22
C ASP A 191 -12.51 -15.36 4.41
N ARG A 192 -13.43 -14.42 4.71
CA ARG A 192 -13.31 -13.43 5.79
C ARG A 192 -13.40 -14.04 7.19
N GLN A 193 -13.75 -15.31 7.32
CA GLN A 193 -14.09 -15.87 8.64
C GLN A 193 -12.99 -16.74 9.25
N GLU A 194 -12.21 -17.46 8.47
CA GLU A 194 -11.24 -18.43 9.00
C GLU A 194 -9.84 -17.86 9.28
N ASN A 195 -9.42 -16.78 8.60
CA ASN A 195 -8.13 -16.14 8.80
C ASN A 195 -8.18 -14.85 9.65
N ARG A 196 -9.18 -14.68 10.51
CA ARG A 196 -9.23 -13.56 11.45
C ARG A 196 -8.22 -13.75 12.56
N LEU A 197 -7.23 -12.88 12.62
CA LEU A 197 -6.45 -12.68 13.84
C LEU A 197 -7.39 -12.23 14.97
N TYR A 198 -7.11 -12.70 16.17
CA TYR A 198 -7.93 -12.50 17.37
C TYR A 198 -8.19 -11.05 17.78
N SER A 199 -7.46 -10.07 17.22
CA SER A 199 -7.64 -8.64 17.50
C SER A 199 -8.79 -7.99 16.72
N GLY A 200 -9.37 -8.68 15.73
CA GLY A 200 -10.45 -8.11 14.90
C GLY A 200 -10.02 -7.01 13.93
N GLU A 201 -8.73 -6.63 13.92
CA GLU A 201 -8.19 -5.51 13.18
C GLU A 201 -7.52 -5.87 11.85
N PHE A 202 -7.31 -7.16 11.57
CA PHE A 202 -6.65 -7.58 10.34
C PHE A 202 -7.65 -7.65 9.19
N THR A 203 -7.41 -6.78 8.23
CA THR A 203 -8.17 -6.69 6.99
C THR A 203 -7.40 -7.38 5.86
N LEU A 204 -8.03 -7.53 4.69
CA LEU A 204 -7.40 -8.03 3.47
C LEU A 204 -6.07 -7.32 3.12
N THR A 205 -5.87 -6.11 3.64
CA THR A 205 -4.68 -5.29 3.41
C THR A 205 -3.36 -5.95 3.82
N ILE A 206 -3.38 -6.89 4.77
CA ILE A 206 -2.17 -7.61 5.19
C ILE A 206 -1.57 -8.47 4.06
N TYR A 207 -2.41 -8.99 3.17
CA TYR A 207 -1.96 -9.82 2.05
C TYR A 207 -1.49 -9.02 0.84
N PHE A 208 -1.76 -7.71 0.75
CA PHE A 208 -1.42 -6.90 -0.42
C PHE A 208 0.06 -6.98 -0.79
N ARG A 209 0.94 -7.09 0.22
CA ARG A 209 2.40 -7.20 0.02
C ARG A 209 2.81 -8.43 -0.80
N LEU A 210 2.03 -9.53 -0.75
CA LEU A 210 2.31 -10.75 -1.51
C LEU A 210 2.03 -10.63 -3.02
N PHE A 211 1.28 -9.60 -3.42
CA PHE A 211 0.86 -9.38 -4.81
C PHE A 211 1.61 -8.23 -5.50
N ILE A 212 2.51 -7.53 -4.81
CA ILE A 212 3.22 -6.36 -5.37
C ILE A 212 3.93 -6.71 -6.66
N ALA A 213 4.62 -7.85 -6.68
CA ALA A 213 5.39 -8.27 -7.85
C ALA A 213 4.51 -8.47 -9.10
N GLU A 214 3.32 -9.02 -8.94
CA GLU A 214 2.38 -9.28 -10.03
C GLU A 214 1.59 -8.03 -10.46
N LEU A 215 1.26 -7.17 -9.50
CA LEU A 215 0.46 -5.98 -9.75
C LEU A 215 1.26 -4.80 -10.31
N PHE A 216 2.59 -4.83 -10.16
CA PHE A 216 3.53 -3.80 -10.64
C PHE A 216 4.67 -4.45 -11.43
N PRO A 217 4.36 -5.02 -12.62
CA PRO A 217 5.33 -5.79 -13.41
C PRO A 217 6.50 -4.94 -13.94
N GLU A 218 6.35 -3.62 -13.96
CA GLU A 218 7.39 -2.68 -14.38
C GLU A 218 8.51 -2.50 -13.34
N LEU A 219 8.31 -2.97 -12.11
CA LEU A 219 9.27 -2.81 -11.03
C LEU A 219 10.06 -4.11 -10.81
N ASN A 220 11.37 -3.98 -10.63
CA ASN A 220 12.26 -5.13 -10.38
C ASN A 220 12.63 -5.27 -8.89
N LYS A 221 12.59 -4.18 -8.15
CA LYS A 221 12.93 -4.13 -6.72
C LYS A 221 12.06 -3.08 -6.03
N ALA A 222 11.68 -3.32 -4.78
CA ALA A 222 10.89 -2.39 -3.98
C ALA A 222 11.17 -2.53 -2.49
N VAL A 223 10.77 -1.50 -1.72
CA VAL A 223 10.67 -1.58 -0.26
C VAL A 223 9.19 -1.59 0.12
N TYR A 224 8.76 -2.54 0.95
CA TYR A 224 7.46 -2.53 1.60
C TYR A 224 7.64 -2.15 3.07
N ILE A 225 6.76 -1.29 3.59
CA ILE A 225 6.80 -0.82 4.98
C ILE A 225 5.37 -0.78 5.52
N ASP A 226 5.16 -1.33 6.72
CA ASP A 226 3.89 -1.19 7.44
C ASP A 226 3.69 0.27 7.88
N SER A 227 2.44 0.73 7.90
CA SER A 227 2.07 2.13 8.14
C SER A 227 2.21 2.58 9.59
N ASP A 228 2.36 1.66 10.54
CA ASP A 228 2.58 1.91 11.97
C ASP A 228 4.07 1.97 12.33
N THR A 229 4.82 2.64 11.48
CA THR A 229 6.28 2.79 11.59
C THR A 229 6.70 4.26 11.66
N VAL A 230 7.93 4.49 12.11
CA VAL A 230 8.64 5.77 12.03
C VAL A 230 10.01 5.52 11.40
N ILE A 231 10.34 6.29 10.39
CA ILE A 231 11.57 6.18 9.61
C ILE A 231 12.54 7.27 10.07
N ASN A 232 13.74 6.89 10.51
CA ASN A 232 14.76 7.77 11.06
C ASN A 232 16.06 7.78 10.26
N ASP A 233 16.07 7.13 9.11
CA ASP A 233 17.18 7.15 8.17
C ASP A 233 16.65 7.09 6.73
N ASP A 234 17.49 7.39 5.75
CA ASP A 234 17.09 7.37 4.36
C ASP A 234 16.82 5.95 3.84
N ILE A 235 15.63 5.74 3.31
CA ILE A 235 15.20 4.47 2.71
C ILE A 235 16.06 4.08 1.49
N ALA A 236 16.72 5.02 0.83
CA ALA A 236 17.68 4.71 -0.23
C ALA A 236 18.79 3.77 0.25
N LYS A 237 19.23 3.90 1.51
CA LYS A 237 20.23 3.00 2.11
C LYS A 237 19.72 1.57 2.27
N LEU A 238 18.44 1.40 2.62
CA LEU A 238 17.80 0.09 2.66
C LEU A 238 17.64 -0.47 1.24
N TYR A 239 17.15 0.36 0.32
CA TYR A 239 16.95 -0.03 -1.08
C TYR A 239 18.26 -0.45 -1.76
N SER A 240 19.40 0.18 -1.42
CA SER A 240 20.72 -0.13 -1.99
C SER A 240 21.36 -1.42 -1.48
N VAL A 241 20.78 -2.06 -0.45
CA VAL A 241 21.31 -3.34 0.08
C VAL A 241 21.30 -4.39 -1.04
N ASP A 242 22.46 -5.01 -1.27
CA ASP A 242 22.56 -6.15 -2.15
C ASP A 242 22.12 -7.43 -1.42
N MET A 243 21.03 -8.01 -1.89
CA MET A 243 20.47 -9.25 -1.32
C MET A 243 20.95 -10.50 -2.08
N GLY A 244 21.80 -10.34 -3.11
CA GLY A 244 22.15 -11.44 -4.01
C GLY A 244 20.90 -12.07 -4.63
N ASP A 245 20.78 -13.38 -4.52
CA ASP A 245 19.66 -14.15 -5.07
C ASP A 245 18.43 -14.28 -4.16
N ALA A 246 18.41 -13.63 -2.98
CA ALA A 246 17.27 -13.68 -2.07
C ALA A 246 16.03 -13.00 -2.66
N MET A 247 14.84 -13.52 -2.34
CA MET A 247 13.55 -12.91 -2.69
C MET A 247 13.22 -11.73 -1.77
N PHE A 248 13.53 -11.88 -0.49
CA PHE A 248 13.24 -10.86 0.52
C PHE A 248 14.48 -10.53 1.37
N GLY A 249 14.67 -9.25 1.66
CA GLY A 249 15.45 -8.79 2.78
C GLY A 249 14.52 -8.43 3.94
N ALA A 250 14.73 -8.99 5.13
CA ALA A 250 13.88 -8.75 6.29
C ALA A 250 14.66 -8.87 7.60
N VAL A 251 14.11 -8.28 8.68
CA VAL A 251 14.70 -8.35 10.02
C VAL A 251 14.03 -9.47 10.81
N ARG A 252 14.84 -10.21 11.58
CA ARG A 252 14.36 -11.27 12.47
C ARG A 252 13.34 -10.75 13.48
N ASP A 253 12.24 -11.48 13.66
CA ASP A 253 11.26 -11.18 14.70
C ASP A 253 11.73 -11.71 16.06
N THR A 254 12.51 -10.87 16.73
CA THR A 254 13.13 -11.26 18.00
C THR A 254 12.11 -11.40 19.14
N PHE A 255 10.91 -10.81 19.04
CA PHE A 255 9.83 -11.02 20.00
C PHE A 255 9.26 -12.43 19.87
N ALA A 256 8.89 -12.81 18.65
CA ALA A 256 8.34 -14.14 18.38
C ALA A 256 9.37 -15.23 18.69
N GLY A 257 10.62 -15.09 18.27
CA GLY A 257 11.69 -16.06 18.52
C GLY A 257 12.07 -16.24 20.00
N LYS A 258 11.95 -15.20 20.83
CA LYS A 258 12.25 -15.28 22.27
C LYS A 258 11.08 -15.74 23.15
N ASN A 259 9.84 -15.60 22.66
CA ASN A 259 8.66 -16.08 23.36
C ASN A 259 8.58 -17.60 23.23
N THR A 260 8.56 -18.34 24.33
CA THR A 260 8.62 -19.82 24.31
C THR A 260 7.45 -20.47 23.56
N ILE A 261 6.23 -19.92 23.68
CA ILE A 261 5.03 -20.43 23.01
C ILE A 261 5.13 -20.14 21.50
N LEU A 262 5.49 -18.91 21.13
CA LEU A 262 5.63 -18.55 19.71
C LEU A 262 6.82 -19.27 19.07
N ALA A 263 7.93 -19.46 19.78
CA ALA A 263 9.06 -20.25 19.30
C ALA A 263 8.66 -21.69 19.01
N HIS A 264 7.89 -22.32 19.91
CA HIS A 264 7.32 -23.65 19.69
C HIS A 264 6.39 -23.68 18.46
N TYR A 265 5.54 -22.65 18.31
CA TYR A 265 4.70 -22.47 17.12
C TYR A 265 5.51 -22.34 15.83
N ILE A 266 6.52 -21.50 15.81
CA ILE A 266 7.39 -21.28 14.65
C ILE A 266 8.03 -22.60 14.20
N GLU A 267 8.61 -23.35 15.13
CA GLU A 267 9.32 -24.60 14.81
C GLU A 267 8.36 -25.72 14.35
N ASN A 268 7.19 -25.83 14.98
CA ASN A 268 6.28 -26.95 14.72
C ASN A 268 5.18 -26.65 13.67
N VAL A 269 4.81 -25.38 13.49
CA VAL A 269 3.74 -24.99 12.56
C VAL A 269 4.31 -24.38 11.29
N VAL A 270 5.16 -23.35 11.42
CA VAL A 270 5.77 -22.71 10.27
C VAL A 270 6.85 -23.60 9.66
N GLY A 271 7.58 -24.35 10.50
CA GLY A 271 8.56 -25.35 10.08
C GLY A 271 9.95 -24.79 9.79
N ILE A 272 10.32 -23.72 10.49
CA ILE A 272 11.66 -23.11 10.40
C ILE A 272 12.25 -22.91 11.79
N GLU A 273 13.56 -22.69 11.85
CA GLU A 273 14.24 -22.34 13.10
C GLU A 273 13.72 -20.99 13.64
N ARG A 274 13.46 -20.90 14.94
CA ARG A 274 12.94 -19.68 15.59
C ARG A 274 13.78 -18.42 15.34
N ASP A 275 15.11 -18.60 15.23
CA ASP A 275 16.05 -17.51 15.01
C ASP A 275 16.10 -17.08 13.53
N GLU A 276 15.45 -17.80 12.64
CA GLU A 276 15.32 -17.45 11.21
C GLU A 276 13.98 -16.80 10.86
N TYR A 277 13.03 -16.81 11.80
CA TYR A 277 11.72 -16.22 11.59
C TYR A 277 11.82 -14.68 11.49
N VAL A 278 11.36 -14.12 10.39
CA VAL A 278 11.44 -12.68 10.11
C VAL A 278 10.09 -12.00 10.26
N ASN A 279 10.14 -10.70 10.60
CA ASN A 279 8.96 -9.85 10.62
C ASN A 279 8.65 -9.31 9.22
N SER A 280 7.38 -9.37 8.80
CA SER A 280 6.92 -8.98 7.46
C SER A 280 6.63 -7.48 7.31
N GLY A 281 6.74 -6.68 8.37
CA GLY A 281 6.37 -5.27 8.34
C GLY A 281 7.38 -4.35 7.66
N VAL A 282 8.62 -4.81 7.42
CA VAL A 282 9.63 -4.13 6.61
C VAL A 282 10.30 -5.16 5.72
N LEU A 283 10.10 -5.02 4.41
CA LEU A 283 10.62 -5.96 3.42
C LEU A 283 11.36 -5.20 2.30
N LEU A 284 12.59 -5.57 2.04
CA LEU A 284 13.25 -5.28 0.77
C LEU A 284 12.92 -6.42 -0.17
N MET A 285 12.35 -6.13 -1.33
CA MET A 285 11.75 -7.13 -2.22
C MET A 285 12.47 -7.19 -3.56
N ASN A 286 12.94 -8.37 -3.95
CA ASN A 286 13.38 -8.66 -5.31
C ASN A 286 12.17 -9.14 -6.12
N LEU A 287 11.48 -8.20 -6.77
CA LEU A 287 10.22 -8.47 -7.45
C LEU A 287 10.39 -9.41 -8.65
N ASP A 288 11.55 -9.39 -9.32
CA ASP A 288 11.85 -10.32 -10.40
C ASP A 288 11.93 -11.76 -9.91
N LYS A 289 12.63 -12.00 -8.80
CA LYS A 289 12.72 -13.34 -8.20
C LYS A 289 11.36 -13.82 -7.68
N ILE A 290 10.59 -12.91 -7.06
CA ILE A 290 9.24 -13.21 -6.56
C ILE A 290 8.33 -13.64 -7.70
N ARG A 291 8.35 -12.95 -8.86
CA ARG A 291 7.62 -13.33 -10.08
C ARG A 291 8.08 -14.67 -10.64
N GLN A 292 9.39 -14.86 -10.78
CA GLN A 292 9.96 -16.12 -11.27
C GLN A 292 9.56 -17.33 -10.41
N ALA A 293 9.44 -17.12 -9.09
CA ALA A 293 8.99 -18.12 -8.14
C ALA A 293 7.46 -18.30 -8.09
N HIS A 294 6.69 -17.50 -8.84
CA HIS A 294 5.22 -17.51 -8.82
C HIS A 294 4.64 -17.45 -7.40
N LEU A 295 5.19 -16.54 -6.58
CA LEU A 295 4.88 -16.52 -5.13
C LEU A 295 3.39 -16.30 -4.87
N ALA A 296 2.75 -15.36 -5.56
CA ALA A 296 1.33 -15.07 -5.39
C ALA A 296 0.45 -16.27 -5.77
N ASP A 297 0.76 -16.97 -6.86
CA ASP A 297 0.03 -18.18 -7.29
C ASP A 297 0.18 -19.32 -6.28
N ARG A 298 1.40 -19.51 -5.77
CA ARG A 298 1.70 -20.51 -4.74
C ARG A 298 0.94 -20.19 -3.45
N PHE A 299 0.94 -18.92 -3.04
CA PHE A 299 0.18 -18.46 -1.87
C PHE A 299 -1.31 -18.75 -2.03
N LEU A 300 -1.93 -18.36 -3.15
CA LEU A 300 -3.35 -18.60 -3.42
C LEU A 300 -3.69 -20.09 -3.43
N LYS A 301 -2.83 -20.92 -4.06
CA LYS A 301 -3.02 -22.37 -4.09
C LYS A 301 -2.97 -22.98 -2.69
N LEU A 302 -1.97 -22.61 -1.89
CA LEU A 302 -1.85 -23.11 -0.50
C LEU A 302 -3.02 -22.66 0.36
N MET A 303 -3.46 -21.41 0.22
CA MET A 303 -4.61 -20.88 0.94
C MET A 303 -5.90 -21.65 0.58
N ALA A 304 -6.12 -21.93 -0.70
CA ALA A 304 -7.33 -22.63 -1.15
C ALA A 304 -7.35 -24.12 -0.81
N GLU A 305 -6.17 -24.77 -0.83
CA GLU A 305 -6.07 -26.23 -0.63
C GLU A 305 -6.04 -26.61 0.86
N TYR A 306 -5.33 -25.83 1.70
CA TYR A 306 -5.04 -26.24 3.07
C TYR A 306 -5.70 -25.39 4.15
N HIS A 307 -6.06 -24.13 3.87
CA HIS A 307 -6.65 -23.20 4.86
C HIS A 307 -5.89 -23.23 6.20
N PHE A 308 -4.57 -23.08 6.16
CA PHE A 308 -3.72 -23.15 7.35
C PHE A 308 -4.22 -22.24 8.46
N ASP A 309 -4.32 -22.79 9.67
CA ASP A 309 -4.55 -21.98 10.85
C ASP A 309 -3.24 -21.25 11.22
N SER A 310 -3.30 -19.94 11.35
CA SER A 310 -2.12 -19.07 11.48
C SER A 310 -2.37 -17.96 12.48
N VAL A 311 -1.34 -17.55 13.23
CA VAL A 311 -1.39 -16.41 14.16
C VAL A 311 -0.84 -15.12 13.56
N ALA A 312 -0.08 -15.20 12.47
CA ALA A 312 0.45 -14.07 11.71
C ALA A 312 0.41 -14.40 10.20
N PRO A 313 -0.79 -14.35 9.56
CA PRO A 313 -1.03 -15.02 8.28
C PRO A 313 -0.05 -14.66 7.17
N ASP A 314 0.15 -13.38 6.85
CA ASP A 314 1.09 -12.97 5.79
C ASP A 314 2.55 -13.28 6.14
N GLN A 315 2.92 -13.07 7.41
CA GLN A 315 4.26 -13.34 7.93
C GLN A 315 4.58 -14.84 7.90
N ASP A 316 3.63 -15.68 8.34
CA ASP A 316 3.81 -17.15 8.34
C ASP A 316 3.97 -17.70 6.93
N TYR A 317 3.15 -17.21 5.96
CA TYR A 317 3.31 -17.61 4.55
C TYR A 317 4.66 -17.22 3.97
N ILE A 318 5.14 -15.98 4.21
CA ILE A 318 6.46 -15.54 3.75
C ILE A 318 7.55 -16.43 4.36
N ASN A 319 7.52 -16.62 5.68
CA ASN A 319 8.52 -17.43 6.38
C ASN A 319 8.50 -18.89 5.94
N ALA A 320 7.34 -19.52 5.82
CA ALA A 320 7.24 -20.91 5.38
C ALA A 320 7.65 -21.11 3.91
N MET A 321 7.21 -20.22 3.02
CA MET A 321 7.41 -20.38 1.57
C MET A 321 8.80 -19.95 1.11
N CYS A 322 9.45 -19.02 1.82
CA CYS A 322 10.67 -18.34 1.36
C CYS A 322 11.85 -18.45 2.34
N ALA A 323 11.81 -19.32 3.36
CA ALA A 323 12.81 -19.41 4.42
C ALA A 323 14.27 -19.42 3.92
N LYS A 324 14.56 -20.13 2.82
CA LYS A 324 15.91 -20.25 2.25
C LYS A 324 16.29 -19.07 1.33
N GLU A 325 15.38 -18.17 1.08
CA GLU A 325 15.50 -17.06 0.13
C GLU A 325 15.28 -15.70 0.82
N ILE A 326 15.60 -15.66 2.12
CA ILE A 326 15.55 -14.45 2.96
C ILE A 326 16.98 -13.98 3.26
N TYR A 327 17.27 -12.75 2.91
CA TYR A 327 18.45 -12.03 3.35
C TYR A 327 18.15 -11.34 4.68
N PHE A 328 18.96 -11.60 5.71
CA PHE A 328 18.76 -10.99 7.02
C PHE A 328 19.33 -9.56 7.06
N LEU A 329 18.45 -8.58 7.12
CA LEU A 329 18.80 -7.17 7.26
C LEU A 329 19.31 -6.85 8.68
N ASP A 330 20.06 -5.75 8.80
CA ASP A 330 20.46 -5.19 10.09
C ASP A 330 19.22 -4.85 10.92
N LYS A 331 19.26 -5.23 12.21
CA LYS A 331 18.14 -5.05 13.16
C LYS A 331 17.64 -3.61 13.31
N GLU A 332 18.48 -2.61 13.00
CA GLU A 332 18.12 -1.19 13.02
C GLU A 332 17.03 -0.83 11.99
N TRP A 333 16.83 -1.64 10.94
CA TRP A 333 15.83 -1.43 9.91
C TRP A 333 14.41 -1.92 10.24
N ASN A 334 14.22 -2.56 11.41
CA ASN A 334 12.88 -2.93 11.90
C ASN A 334 12.93 -3.10 13.42
N VAL A 335 13.12 -2.00 14.14
CA VAL A 335 13.18 -2.00 15.60
C VAL A 335 11.78 -2.08 16.17
N MET A 336 11.46 -3.20 16.79
CA MET A 336 10.17 -3.45 17.41
C MET A 336 10.23 -3.12 18.91
N PRO A 337 9.54 -2.06 19.41
CA PRO A 337 9.63 -1.58 20.77
C PRO A 337 8.83 -2.45 21.75
N ASN A 338 9.32 -3.65 22.02
CA ASN A 338 8.71 -4.56 22.98
C ASN A 338 9.28 -4.34 24.40
N LYS A 339 8.44 -4.42 25.43
CA LYS A 339 8.88 -4.35 26.83
C LYS A 339 9.88 -5.46 27.14
N GLY A 340 11.06 -5.06 27.61
CA GLY A 340 12.18 -6.00 27.88
C GLY A 340 12.98 -6.41 26.64
N GLY A 341 12.72 -5.82 25.49
CA GLY A 341 13.52 -5.95 24.27
C GLY A 341 14.90 -5.27 24.39
N GLU A 342 15.77 -5.56 23.44
CA GLU A 342 17.07 -4.91 23.32
C GLU A 342 16.87 -3.43 22.93
N TYR A 343 17.50 -2.51 23.65
CA TYR A 343 17.50 -1.10 23.26
C TYR A 343 18.53 -0.85 22.15
N ILE A 344 18.07 -0.26 21.05
CA ILE A 344 18.89 0.13 19.91
C ILE A 344 19.03 1.66 19.91
N ALA A 345 20.24 2.15 20.14
CA ALA A 345 20.49 3.57 20.33
C ALA A 345 20.22 4.44 19.09
N ARG A 346 20.32 3.86 17.90
CA ARG A 346 20.11 4.57 16.62
C ARG A 346 19.23 3.73 15.71
N PRO A 347 17.92 3.65 15.98
CA PRO A 347 16.99 2.93 15.13
C PRO A 347 16.84 3.66 13.79
N LYS A 348 17.03 2.96 12.69
CA LYS A 348 16.81 3.48 11.33
C LYS A 348 15.33 3.48 10.97
N LEU A 349 14.62 2.45 11.45
CA LEU A 349 13.17 2.33 11.34
C LEU A 349 12.62 1.68 12.59
N ILE A 350 11.61 2.31 13.20
CA ILE A 350 10.89 1.82 14.36
C ILE A 350 9.53 1.34 13.91
N HIS A 351 9.15 0.12 14.26
CA HIS A 351 7.88 -0.50 13.92
C HIS A 351 7.10 -0.79 15.19
N TYR A 352 6.05 -0.02 15.43
CA TYR A 352 5.16 -0.20 16.57
C TYR A 352 4.17 -1.33 16.31
N ASN A 353 4.69 -2.54 16.14
CA ASN A 353 3.89 -3.73 15.89
C ASN A 353 3.05 -4.16 17.10
N LEU A 354 2.13 -5.10 16.93
CA LEU A 354 1.27 -5.66 17.99
C LEU A 354 0.48 -4.59 18.78
N PHE A 355 0.55 -4.63 20.12
CA PHE A 355 -0.32 -3.86 21.02
C PHE A 355 0.34 -2.60 21.59
N ASP A 356 1.67 -2.58 21.76
CA ASP A 356 2.39 -1.47 22.38
C ASP A 356 2.52 -0.26 21.43
N LYS A 357 1.39 0.43 21.19
CA LYS A 357 1.26 1.56 20.26
C LYS A 357 1.37 2.91 20.99
N PRO A 358 2.17 3.90 20.53
CA PRO A 358 2.27 5.23 21.16
C PRO A 358 0.94 5.98 21.24
N TRP A 359 0.03 5.75 20.30
CA TRP A 359 -1.31 6.34 20.29
C TRP A 359 -2.34 5.62 21.15
N HIS A 360 -1.96 4.51 21.81
CA HIS A 360 -2.75 3.79 22.79
C HIS A 360 -2.16 3.89 24.20
N TYR A 361 -0.84 3.81 24.31
CA TYR A 361 -0.14 3.74 25.58
C TYR A 361 0.84 4.91 25.76
N SER A 362 1.20 5.19 27.00
CA SER A 362 2.33 6.02 27.39
C SER A 362 3.52 5.15 27.80
N GLU A 363 4.70 5.74 27.77
CA GLU A 363 5.94 5.08 28.16
C GLU A 363 6.30 3.88 27.28
N ILE A 364 5.93 3.97 25.98
CA ILE A 364 6.37 3.02 24.96
C ILE A 364 7.80 3.40 24.55
N PRO A 365 8.73 2.42 24.45
CA PRO A 365 10.07 2.72 23.97
C PRO A 365 10.03 3.42 22.61
N TYR A 366 10.82 4.47 22.45
CA TYR A 366 10.90 5.31 21.24
C TYR A 366 9.62 6.10 20.90
N GLU A 367 8.63 6.25 21.82
CA GLU A 367 7.41 7.01 21.53
C GLU A 367 7.67 8.48 21.17
N GLU A 368 8.79 9.03 21.63
CA GLU A 368 9.22 10.39 21.33
C GLU A 368 9.38 10.64 19.82
N TYR A 369 9.91 9.67 19.07
CA TYR A 369 10.02 9.75 17.62
C TYR A 369 8.65 9.81 16.94
N PHE A 370 7.70 8.98 17.39
CA PHE A 370 6.34 9.02 16.86
C PHE A 370 5.69 10.39 17.06
N TRP A 371 5.74 10.92 18.29
CA TRP A 371 5.08 12.17 18.63
C TRP A 371 5.74 13.39 18.00
N GLN A 372 7.04 13.35 17.75
CA GLN A 372 7.75 14.38 17.02
C GLN A 372 7.16 14.56 15.62
N TYR A 373 7.02 13.49 14.84
CA TYR A 373 6.46 13.55 13.48
C TYR A 373 4.94 13.67 13.46
N ALA A 374 4.25 13.13 14.45
CA ALA A 374 2.81 13.31 14.59
C ALA A 374 2.42 14.78 14.68
N ALA A 375 3.21 15.61 15.39
CA ALA A 375 2.96 17.04 15.52
C ALA A 375 2.89 17.78 14.18
N GLU A 376 3.59 17.28 13.15
CA GLU A 376 3.68 17.88 11.82
C GLU A 376 2.86 17.11 10.74
N SER A 377 2.22 16.00 11.11
CA SER A 377 1.50 15.12 10.17
C SER A 377 0.13 15.63 9.73
N GLY A 378 -0.40 16.67 10.39
CA GLY A 378 -1.78 17.15 10.21
C GLY A 378 -2.84 16.30 10.94
N PHE A 379 -2.48 15.13 11.49
CA PHE A 379 -3.37 14.24 12.23
C PHE A 379 -3.18 14.28 13.75
N TYR A 380 -2.29 15.13 14.24
CA TYR A 380 -1.97 15.23 15.67
C TYR A 380 -3.17 15.34 16.60
N PRO A 381 -4.19 16.22 16.34
CA PRO A 381 -5.37 16.33 17.22
C PRO A 381 -6.15 15.01 17.32
N LEU A 382 -6.24 14.26 16.21
CA LEU A 382 -6.91 12.95 16.17
C LEU A 382 -6.13 11.92 17.00
N LEU A 383 -4.82 11.84 16.82
CA LEU A 383 -3.94 10.90 17.52
C LEU A 383 -3.94 11.15 19.05
N ILE A 384 -3.89 12.43 19.47
CA ILE A 384 -4.02 12.78 20.89
C ILE A 384 -5.39 12.40 21.45
N LYS A 385 -6.47 12.59 20.66
CA LYS A 385 -7.82 12.19 21.06
C LYS A 385 -7.90 10.66 21.23
N GLN A 386 -7.37 9.89 20.30
CA GLN A 386 -7.31 8.42 20.40
C GLN A 386 -6.58 8.00 21.68
N ARG A 387 -5.37 8.53 21.95
CA ARG A 387 -4.61 8.22 23.16
C ARG A 387 -5.40 8.51 24.44
N LYS A 388 -6.10 9.64 24.49
CA LYS A 388 -6.93 10.01 25.66
C LYS A 388 -8.15 9.13 25.87
N GLN A 389 -8.68 8.59 24.77
CA GLN A 389 -9.87 7.73 24.79
C GLN A 389 -9.54 6.26 25.03
N TYR A 390 -8.26 5.87 24.89
CA TYR A 390 -7.80 4.50 25.09
C TYR A 390 -7.69 4.23 26.60
N GLY A 391 -8.77 3.71 27.17
CA GLY A 391 -8.94 3.54 28.59
C GLY A 391 -8.54 2.15 29.13
N ASP A 392 -8.91 1.90 30.38
CA ASP A 392 -8.55 0.63 31.05
C ASP A 392 -9.27 -0.59 30.43
N ASN A 393 -10.46 -0.40 29.85
CA ASN A 393 -11.20 -1.48 29.18
C ASN A 393 -10.45 -1.95 27.92
N GLU A 394 -10.01 -1.01 27.09
CA GLU A 394 -9.25 -1.30 25.86
C GLU A 394 -7.91 -1.94 26.21
N LYS A 395 -7.20 -1.41 27.20
CA LYS A 395 -5.93 -1.98 27.71
C LYS A 395 -6.12 -3.39 28.29
N LYS A 396 -7.28 -3.65 28.92
CA LYS A 396 -7.61 -4.99 29.39
C LYS A 396 -7.88 -5.93 28.22
N ALA A 397 -8.62 -5.45 27.22
CA ALA A 397 -8.89 -6.21 26.00
C ALA A 397 -7.60 -6.60 25.28
N ASP A 398 -6.63 -5.70 25.14
CA ASP A 398 -5.32 -6.00 24.55
C ASP A 398 -4.57 -7.12 25.29
N ARG A 399 -4.54 -7.05 26.61
CA ARG A 399 -3.93 -8.13 27.43
C ARG A 399 -4.64 -9.47 27.26
N GLU A 400 -5.96 -9.45 27.14
CA GLU A 400 -6.75 -10.66 26.90
C GLU A 400 -6.53 -11.18 25.46
N ASN A 401 -6.43 -10.28 24.49
CA ASN A 401 -6.14 -10.64 23.10
C ASN A 401 -4.75 -11.24 22.93
N LEU A 402 -3.73 -10.69 23.62
CA LEU A 402 -2.39 -11.30 23.63
C LEU A 402 -2.43 -12.72 24.22
N LYS A 403 -3.15 -12.92 25.34
CA LYS A 403 -3.31 -14.27 25.94
C LYS A 403 -4.00 -15.23 24.99
N LYS A 404 -5.06 -14.76 24.29
CA LYS A 404 -5.79 -15.58 23.32
C LYS A 404 -4.91 -15.93 22.11
N LEU A 405 -4.09 -14.99 21.63
CA LEU A 405 -3.13 -15.22 20.57
C LEU A 405 -2.12 -16.30 20.94
N LEU A 406 -1.54 -16.21 22.13
CA LEU A 406 -0.58 -17.20 22.63
C LEU A 406 -1.24 -18.58 22.81
N ALA A 407 -2.42 -18.63 23.43
CA ALA A 407 -3.17 -19.88 23.59
C ALA A 407 -3.55 -20.48 22.23
N ARG A 408 -3.89 -19.64 21.23
CA ARG A 408 -4.14 -20.11 19.86
C ARG A 408 -2.88 -20.69 19.24
N ALA A 409 -1.73 -20.00 19.36
CA ALA A 409 -0.45 -20.51 18.86
C ALA A 409 -0.11 -21.90 19.42
N GLU A 410 -0.26 -22.08 20.73
CA GLU A 410 -0.06 -23.35 21.43
C GLU A 410 -1.02 -24.43 20.92
N ASN A 411 -2.33 -24.13 20.84
CA ASN A 411 -3.33 -25.06 20.33
C ASN A 411 -3.09 -25.49 18.87
N ILE A 412 -2.61 -24.57 18.02
CA ILE A 412 -2.26 -24.90 16.63
C ILE A 412 -1.02 -25.80 16.61
N ALA A 413 0.00 -25.45 17.41
CA ALA A 413 1.26 -26.21 17.45
C ALA A 413 1.05 -27.66 17.93
N ASP A 414 0.19 -27.86 18.93
CA ASP A 414 -0.08 -29.17 19.53
C ASP A 414 -1.25 -29.92 18.86
N GLY A 415 -2.01 -29.24 17.97
CA GLY A 415 -3.17 -29.82 17.30
C GLY A 415 -2.82 -30.70 16.09
N ASP A 416 -3.82 -31.46 15.63
CA ASP A 416 -3.71 -32.44 14.52
C ASP A 416 -4.03 -31.83 13.14
N ARG A 417 -4.30 -30.51 13.03
CA ARG A 417 -4.57 -29.86 11.75
C ARG A 417 -3.31 -29.81 10.90
N VAL A 418 -3.49 -29.83 9.58
CA VAL A 418 -2.39 -29.68 8.63
C VAL A 418 -1.67 -28.35 8.84
N LYS A 419 -0.36 -28.38 8.97
CA LYS A 419 0.53 -27.25 9.24
C LYS A 419 1.37 -26.90 8.03
N PHE A 420 1.96 -25.71 8.00
CA PHE A 420 2.92 -25.34 6.96
C PHE A 420 4.10 -26.32 6.90
N SER A 421 4.61 -26.74 8.06
CA SER A 421 5.69 -27.73 8.17
C SER A 421 5.41 -29.06 7.49
N ASP A 422 4.13 -29.49 7.48
CA ASP A 422 3.72 -30.76 6.86
C ASP A 422 3.73 -30.69 5.32
N VAL A 423 3.50 -29.49 4.78
CA VAL A 423 3.27 -29.30 3.34
C VAL A 423 4.46 -28.65 2.66
N VAL A 424 4.90 -27.50 3.18
CA VAL A 424 5.90 -26.64 2.52
C VAL A 424 7.31 -27.20 2.72
N GLY A 425 7.65 -27.69 3.92
CA GLY A 425 8.96 -28.24 4.24
C GLY A 425 9.29 -29.55 3.51
N SER A 426 8.28 -30.36 3.13
CA SER A 426 8.46 -31.67 2.52
C SER A 426 8.44 -31.70 0.99
N ARG A 427 7.81 -30.72 0.33
CA ARG A 427 7.55 -30.73 -1.12
C ARG A 427 8.41 -29.78 -1.96
N PHE A 428 9.00 -28.73 -1.40
CA PHE A 428 9.71 -27.74 -2.19
C PHE A 428 11.22 -27.99 -2.38
N VAL A 429 11.70 -29.19 -2.01
CA VAL A 429 13.07 -29.64 -2.32
C VAL A 429 13.18 -30.20 -3.75
N VAL A 430 12.06 -30.51 -4.42
CA VAL A 430 12.06 -31.08 -5.78
C VAL A 430 10.87 -30.56 -6.55
N ASP A 431 10.95 -29.44 -7.24
CA ASP A 431 10.39 -29.31 -8.60
C ASP A 431 10.72 -27.90 -9.18
N SER A 432 11.89 -27.79 -9.77
CA SER A 432 12.21 -26.76 -10.78
C SER A 432 11.61 -27.12 -12.16
N GLY A 433 10.53 -27.90 -12.21
CA GLY A 433 9.96 -28.47 -13.41
C GLY A 433 8.46 -28.23 -13.61
N PHE A 434 7.99 -26.99 -13.55
CA PHE A 434 6.67 -26.64 -14.11
C PHE A 434 6.84 -25.81 -15.39
N VAL A 435 7.25 -26.49 -16.48
CA VAL A 435 6.97 -26.02 -17.83
C VAL A 435 5.54 -26.45 -18.16
N LYS A 436 4.65 -25.50 -18.36
CA LYS A 436 3.35 -25.76 -19.00
C LYS A 436 3.60 -26.25 -20.41
N ASP A 437 3.39 -27.51 -20.67
CA ASP A 437 3.21 -28.04 -22.04
C ASP A 437 1.81 -27.62 -22.53
N SER A 438 1.77 -26.54 -23.30
CA SER A 438 0.58 -26.07 -24.01
C SER A 438 0.50 -26.73 -25.40
N SER A 439 0.42 -28.06 -25.42
CA SER A 439 0.21 -28.79 -26.68
C SER A 439 -0.68 -30.01 -26.49
N ASP A 440 -1.95 -29.82 -26.07
CA ASP A 440 -3.01 -30.81 -26.30
C ASP A 440 -4.38 -30.14 -26.30
N ALA A 441 -4.62 -29.32 -27.30
CA ALA A 441 -5.95 -28.87 -27.71
C ALA A 441 -6.06 -28.82 -29.24
N ALA A 442 -5.81 -30.00 -29.87
CA ALA A 442 -6.25 -30.22 -31.26
C ALA A 442 -6.17 -31.74 -31.56
N LYS A 443 -7.22 -32.46 -31.17
CA LYS A 443 -7.76 -33.61 -31.94
C LYS A 443 -9.17 -33.89 -31.50
#